data_a902e52a520c0dd990b3c3aef7e27536
#
_entry.id   a902e52a520c0dd990b3c3aef7e27536
#
_cell.length_a   1.000
_cell.length_b   1.000
_cell.length_c   1.000
_cell.angle_alpha   90.00
_cell.angle_beta   90.00
_cell.angle_gamma   90.00
#
_symmetry.space_group_name_H-M   'P 1'
#
loop_
_entity.id
_entity.type
_entity.pdbx_description
1 polymer ?
#
loop_
_entity_poly.entity_id
_entity_poly.type
_entity_poly.pdbx_seq_one_letter_code
_entity_poly.pdbx_strand_id
1 'polypeptide(L)'
;YCKNFYNKKPIKILIISTLLISSTHYFMKYVHSRTFMDLKSVDISKAIDAKKIDKRLSNIKWITMFYPEHPDEEIENINFAVKILKNDTEKKMIITDYQFISVFLNQYDYSVTRFWYDFHGYPSIENKFFSYWKNFVIEKIKENKITKIYVLKPLHGENKPLENIFGHCLEKKIFSTTFYKIDISRCNI
;
A
#
# COMPACT_ATOMS: atom_id res chain seq x y z
N TYR A 1 -27.39 -28.47 30.04
CA TYR A 1 -27.58 -29.25 28.77
C TYR A 1 -26.31 -29.40 27.92
N CYS A 2 -25.31 -28.54 28.02
CA CYS A 2 -24.07 -28.63 27.24
C CYS A 2 -23.02 -29.66 27.67
N LYS A 3 -23.04 -30.09 28.95
CA LYS A 3 -22.01 -31.00 29.48
C LYS A 3 -21.98 -32.41 28.87
N ASN A 4 -23.10 -32.91 28.39
CA ASN A 4 -23.19 -34.27 27.85
C ASN A 4 -22.80 -34.40 26.35
N PHE A 5 -22.67 -33.32 25.63
CA PHE A 5 -22.29 -33.32 24.19
C PHE A 5 -20.80 -33.58 24.00
N TYR A 6 -19.96 -33.14 24.94
CA TYR A 6 -18.50 -33.20 24.83
C TYR A 6 -17.88 -34.60 24.98
N ASN A 7 -18.63 -35.54 25.52
CA ASN A 7 -18.08 -36.90 25.84
C ASN A 7 -18.33 -37.96 24.77
N LYS A 8 -19.02 -37.64 23.65
CA LYS A 8 -19.24 -38.64 22.59
C LYS A 8 -18.05 -38.64 21.64
N LYS A 9 -17.26 -39.73 21.65
CA LYS A 9 -16.10 -39.94 20.76
C LYS A 9 -16.38 -39.55 19.29
N PRO A 10 -17.52 -39.93 18.66
CA PRO A 10 -17.78 -39.59 17.27
C PRO A 10 -17.92 -38.07 17.01
N ILE A 11 -18.47 -37.32 17.96
CA ILE A 11 -18.59 -35.84 17.86
C ILE A 11 -17.23 -35.18 17.93
N LYS A 12 -16.33 -35.65 18.83
CA LYS A 12 -14.96 -35.14 18.88
C LYS A 12 -14.21 -35.39 17.57
N ILE A 13 -14.34 -36.58 17.00
CA ILE A 13 -13.73 -36.93 15.73
C ILE A 13 -14.29 -36.03 14.61
N LEU A 14 -15.60 -35.82 14.54
CA LEU A 14 -16.23 -34.95 13.55
C LEU A 14 -15.68 -33.52 13.66
N ILE A 15 -15.63 -32.94 14.85
CA ILE A 15 -15.11 -31.58 15.07
C ILE A 15 -13.65 -31.48 14.62
N ILE A 16 -12.81 -32.43 15.06
CA ILE A 16 -11.38 -32.43 14.69
C ILE A 16 -11.22 -32.56 13.18
N SER A 17 -11.95 -33.47 12.54
CA SER A 17 -11.90 -33.65 11.07
C SER A 17 -12.32 -32.37 10.34
N THR A 18 -13.41 -31.73 10.76
CA THR A 18 -13.88 -30.46 10.16
C THR A 18 -12.84 -29.37 10.30
N LEU A 19 -12.23 -29.23 11.49
CA LEU A 19 -11.16 -28.26 11.71
C LEU A 19 -9.93 -28.51 10.83
N LEU A 20 -9.51 -29.78 10.70
CA LEU A 20 -8.38 -30.14 9.85
C LEU A 20 -8.67 -29.87 8.37
N ILE A 21 -9.84 -30.26 7.88
CA ILE A 21 -10.24 -30.00 6.48
C ILE A 21 -10.30 -28.50 6.21
N SER A 22 -10.95 -27.74 7.10
CA SER A 22 -11.06 -26.28 6.94
C SER A 22 -9.69 -25.60 6.99
N SER A 23 -8.83 -25.97 7.94
CA SER A 23 -7.48 -25.42 8.05
C SER A 23 -6.63 -25.74 6.83
N THR A 24 -6.70 -26.97 6.33
CA THR A 24 -5.97 -27.37 5.12
C THR A 24 -6.47 -26.60 3.90
N HIS A 25 -7.80 -26.49 3.75
CA HIS A 25 -8.39 -25.70 2.66
C HIS A 25 -7.95 -24.24 2.70
N TYR A 26 -8.01 -23.60 3.88
CA TYR A 26 -7.54 -22.22 4.07
C TYR A 26 -6.05 -22.08 3.77
N PHE A 27 -5.23 -23.00 4.27
CA PHE A 27 -3.79 -22.99 3.99
C PHE A 27 -3.51 -23.09 2.49
N MET A 28 -4.12 -24.03 1.80
CA MET A 28 -3.93 -24.21 0.34
C MET A 28 -4.40 -23.00 -0.45
N LYS A 29 -5.54 -22.44 -0.10
CA LYS A 29 -6.13 -21.30 -0.82
C LYS A 29 -5.40 -19.98 -0.56
N TYR A 30 -5.09 -19.68 0.68
CA TYR A 30 -4.64 -18.35 1.08
C TYR A 30 -3.14 -18.27 1.35
N VAL A 31 -2.50 -19.33 1.80
CA VAL A 31 -1.06 -19.33 2.05
C VAL A 31 -0.29 -19.86 0.85
N HIS A 32 -0.66 -21.06 0.36
CA HIS A 32 0.04 -21.67 -0.76
C HIS A 32 -0.25 -20.95 -2.09
N SER A 33 -1.51 -20.77 -2.45
CA SER A 33 -1.93 -20.11 -3.70
C SER A 33 -1.90 -18.58 -3.61
N ARG A 34 -1.72 -18.00 -2.42
CA ARG A 34 -1.71 -16.53 -2.18
C ARG A 34 -2.89 -15.79 -2.80
N THR A 35 -4.05 -16.42 -2.88
CA THR A 35 -5.24 -15.90 -3.55
C THR A 35 -5.72 -14.57 -2.95
N PHE A 36 -5.51 -14.35 -1.65
CA PHE A 36 -5.88 -13.10 -0.97
C PHE A 36 -5.01 -11.88 -1.35
N MET A 37 -3.89 -12.10 -2.06
CA MET A 37 -2.99 -11.05 -2.55
C MET A 37 -3.25 -10.72 -4.02
N ASP A 38 -4.40 -11.09 -4.56
CA ASP A 38 -4.75 -10.93 -5.97
C ASP A 38 -3.73 -11.56 -6.94
N LEU A 39 -2.98 -12.57 -6.47
CA LEU A 39 -1.97 -13.27 -7.26
C LEU A 39 -2.48 -14.54 -7.94
N LYS A 40 -3.79 -14.76 -7.99
CA LYS A 40 -4.39 -15.98 -8.54
C LYS A 40 -4.01 -16.24 -10.02
N SER A 41 -3.83 -15.15 -10.78
CA SER A 41 -3.45 -15.20 -12.21
C SER A 41 -1.96 -14.95 -12.45
N VAL A 42 -1.17 -14.80 -11.41
CA VAL A 42 0.26 -14.46 -11.50
C VAL A 42 1.10 -15.71 -11.43
N ASP A 43 2.03 -15.86 -12.36
CA ASP A 43 3.03 -16.94 -12.34
C ASP A 43 4.08 -16.66 -11.25
N ILE A 44 3.91 -17.30 -10.10
CA ILE A 44 4.79 -17.12 -8.93
C ILE A 44 6.23 -17.60 -9.23
N SER A 45 6.44 -18.42 -10.25
CA SER A 45 7.80 -18.85 -10.64
C SER A 45 8.66 -17.70 -11.14
N LYS A 46 8.05 -16.61 -11.64
CA LYS A 46 8.70 -15.39 -12.08
C LYS A 46 9.12 -14.46 -10.92
N ALA A 47 8.73 -14.79 -9.69
CA ALA A 47 9.05 -13.98 -8.53
C ALA A 47 10.57 -13.94 -8.31
N ILE A 48 11.08 -12.72 -8.08
CA ILE A 48 12.49 -12.45 -7.89
C ILE A 48 12.82 -12.20 -6.42
N ASP A 49 14.10 -12.22 -6.07
CA ASP A 49 14.55 -12.02 -4.69
C ASP A 49 14.39 -10.54 -4.28
N ALA A 50 13.58 -10.29 -3.26
CA ALA A 50 13.31 -8.96 -2.75
C ALA A 50 14.53 -8.27 -2.11
N LYS A 51 15.64 -8.98 -1.88
CA LYS A 51 16.92 -8.36 -1.46
C LYS A 51 17.42 -7.30 -2.45
N LYS A 52 16.94 -7.34 -3.72
CA LYS A 52 17.25 -6.32 -4.73
C LYS A 52 16.62 -4.96 -4.38
N ILE A 53 15.58 -4.91 -3.55
CA ILE A 53 15.01 -3.69 -3.00
C ILE A 53 15.80 -3.27 -1.75
N ASP A 54 15.93 -4.18 -0.78
CA ASP A 54 16.64 -3.94 0.47
C ASP A 54 17.14 -5.27 1.05
N LYS A 55 18.39 -5.28 1.60
CA LYS A 55 19.00 -6.47 2.19
C LYS A 55 18.17 -7.09 3.32
N ARG A 56 17.35 -6.30 4.02
CA ARG A 56 16.44 -6.77 5.07
C ARG A 56 15.34 -7.67 4.56
N LEU A 57 15.04 -7.65 3.25
CA LEU A 57 14.05 -8.50 2.58
C LEU A 57 14.66 -9.78 2.00
N SER A 58 15.88 -10.15 2.38
CA SER A 58 16.49 -11.41 1.96
C SER A 58 15.59 -12.59 2.30
N ASN A 59 15.53 -13.58 1.40
CA ASN A 59 14.65 -14.76 1.47
C ASN A 59 13.15 -14.51 1.22
N ILE A 60 12.77 -13.28 0.87
CA ILE A 60 11.42 -12.97 0.42
C ILE A 60 11.41 -12.94 -1.11
N LYS A 61 10.42 -13.57 -1.72
CA LYS A 61 10.16 -13.48 -3.15
C LYS A 61 9.22 -12.31 -3.43
N TRP A 62 9.56 -11.51 -4.44
CA TRP A 62 8.82 -10.34 -4.85
C TRP A 62 8.15 -10.57 -6.21
N ILE A 63 6.87 -10.42 -6.24
CA ILE A 63 6.03 -10.33 -7.41
C ILE A 63 4.71 -9.68 -7.01
N THR A 64 4.13 -8.85 -7.86
CA THR A 64 2.85 -8.20 -7.63
C THR A 64 1.92 -8.36 -8.83
N MET A 65 0.64 -8.09 -8.62
CA MET A 65 -0.35 -8.10 -9.70
C MET A 65 -0.13 -6.98 -10.72
N PHE A 66 0.65 -5.95 -10.37
CA PHE A 66 0.91 -4.81 -11.25
C PHE A 66 2.02 -5.07 -12.25
N TYR A 67 2.97 -5.96 -11.90
CA TYR A 67 4.11 -6.32 -12.71
C TYR A 67 4.28 -7.85 -12.76
N PRO A 68 3.24 -8.60 -13.20
CA PRO A 68 3.25 -10.06 -13.13
C PRO A 68 4.28 -10.69 -14.07
N GLU A 69 4.61 -10.02 -15.18
CA GLU A 69 5.56 -10.51 -16.17
C GLU A 69 6.98 -9.97 -15.95
N HIS A 70 7.10 -8.77 -15.40
CA HIS A 70 8.36 -8.04 -15.25
C HIS A 70 8.55 -7.48 -13.83
N PRO A 71 8.66 -8.34 -12.79
CA PRO A 71 8.83 -7.88 -11.41
C PRO A 71 10.15 -7.14 -11.15
N ASP A 72 11.14 -7.28 -12.03
CA ASP A 72 12.38 -6.53 -12.05
C ASP A 72 12.17 -5.04 -12.37
N GLU A 73 11.32 -4.69 -13.32
CA GLU A 73 10.97 -3.31 -13.63
C GLU A 73 10.32 -2.61 -12.42
N GLU A 74 9.49 -3.33 -11.67
CA GLU A 74 8.88 -2.80 -10.46
C GLU A 74 9.95 -2.48 -9.41
N ILE A 75 10.90 -3.39 -9.20
CA ILE A 75 12.02 -3.17 -8.27
C ILE A 75 12.89 -2.00 -8.70
N GLU A 76 13.17 -1.84 -9.98
CA GLU A 76 13.93 -0.70 -10.51
C GLU A 76 13.21 0.62 -10.24
N ASN A 77 11.90 0.68 -10.46
CA ASN A 77 11.08 1.85 -10.17
C ASN A 77 11.08 2.19 -8.67
N ILE A 78 10.95 1.19 -7.80
CA ILE A 78 11.04 1.38 -6.35
C ILE A 78 12.41 1.91 -5.95
N ASN A 79 13.48 1.31 -6.43
CA ASN A 79 14.86 1.71 -6.11
C ASN A 79 15.15 3.13 -6.59
N PHE A 80 14.68 3.49 -7.79
CA PHE A 80 14.81 4.84 -8.33
C PHE A 80 14.10 5.86 -7.43
N ALA A 81 12.85 5.58 -7.03
CA ALA A 81 12.09 6.44 -6.14
C ALA A 81 12.76 6.57 -4.77
N VAL A 82 13.17 5.46 -4.16
CA VAL A 82 13.86 5.44 -2.86
C VAL A 82 15.15 6.27 -2.90
N LYS A 83 15.93 6.22 -4.00
CA LYS A 83 17.13 7.03 -4.18
C LYS A 83 16.81 8.53 -4.15
N ILE A 84 15.77 8.96 -4.86
CA ILE A 84 15.35 10.38 -4.87
C ILE A 84 14.83 10.80 -3.50
N LEU A 85 13.98 9.97 -2.88
CA LEU A 85 13.39 10.25 -1.58
C LEU A 85 14.44 10.34 -0.46
N LYS A 86 15.49 9.53 -0.50
CA LYS A 86 16.61 9.59 0.47
C LYS A 86 17.40 10.88 0.38
N ASN A 87 17.54 11.44 -0.82
CA ASN A 87 18.27 12.70 -1.04
C ASN A 87 17.48 13.93 -0.60
N ASP A 88 16.17 13.81 -0.42
CA ASP A 88 15.34 14.88 0.12
C ASP A 88 15.16 14.66 1.62
N THR A 89 15.82 15.48 2.43
CA THR A 89 15.78 15.41 3.90
C THR A 89 14.63 16.22 4.51
N GLU A 90 13.90 16.99 3.70
CA GLU A 90 12.77 17.78 4.20
C GLU A 90 11.59 16.87 4.57
N LYS A 91 10.70 17.43 5.40
CA LYS A 91 9.42 16.77 5.70
C LYS A 91 8.60 16.64 4.43
N LYS A 92 8.13 15.43 4.17
CA LYS A 92 7.39 15.12 2.97
C LYS A 92 6.26 14.14 3.25
N MET A 93 5.25 14.19 2.43
CA MET A 93 4.19 13.21 2.36
C MET A 93 4.46 12.27 1.20
N ILE A 94 4.28 10.98 1.40
CA ILE A 94 4.48 9.98 0.36
C ILE A 94 3.14 9.29 0.10
N ILE A 95 2.68 9.35 -1.15
CA ILE A 95 1.46 8.70 -1.60
C ILE A 95 1.87 7.48 -2.40
N THR A 96 1.60 6.30 -1.84
CA THR A 96 1.97 5.04 -2.46
C THR A 96 1.25 3.88 -1.78
N ASP A 97 1.06 2.80 -2.50
CA ASP A 97 0.62 1.53 -1.93
C ASP A 97 1.79 0.73 -1.30
N TYR A 98 3.02 1.15 -1.54
CA TYR A 98 4.22 0.56 -0.92
C TYR A 98 4.48 1.12 0.48
N GLN A 99 3.71 0.69 1.46
CA GLN A 99 3.78 1.21 2.84
C GLN A 99 5.14 1.01 3.53
N PHE A 100 5.96 0.10 3.04
CA PHE A 100 7.29 -0.19 3.57
C PHE A 100 8.35 0.87 3.21
N ILE A 101 8.07 1.80 2.30
CA ILE A 101 9.06 2.78 1.82
C ILE A 101 9.59 3.65 2.95
N SER A 102 8.75 4.10 3.88
CA SER A 102 9.16 4.89 5.04
C SER A 102 10.20 4.15 5.90
N VAL A 103 10.06 2.81 6.02
CA VAL A 103 11.02 1.95 6.73
C VAL A 103 12.37 1.92 6.02
N PHE A 104 12.39 1.86 4.68
CA PHE A 104 13.63 1.88 3.91
C PHE A 104 14.31 3.23 3.92
N LEU A 105 13.54 4.30 3.99
CA LEU A 105 14.06 5.65 4.09
C LEU A 105 14.63 5.94 5.49
N ASN A 106 14.21 5.20 6.52
CA ASN A 106 14.38 5.54 7.91
C ASN A 106 13.91 6.97 8.22
N GLN A 107 12.79 7.35 7.61
CA GLN A 107 12.17 8.67 7.72
C GLN A 107 10.69 8.50 8.07
N TYR A 108 10.18 9.46 8.83
CA TYR A 108 8.75 9.49 9.11
C TYR A 108 7.97 9.90 7.85
N ASP A 109 6.94 9.12 7.52
CA ASP A 109 5.99 9.48 6.48
C ASP A 109 4.84 10.30 7.09
N TYR A 110 4.66 11.50 6.59
CA TYR A 110 3.59 12.40 7.03
C TYR A 110 2.29 12.19 6.25
N SER A 111 2.12 11.06 5.60
CA SER A 111 0.89 10.71 4.89
C SER A 111 -0.30 10.70 5.85
N VAL A 112 -1.38 11.34 5.46
CA VAL A 112 -2.61 11.45 6.27
C VAL A 112 -3.44 10.18 6.26
N THR A 113 -3.18 9.28 5.32
CA THR A 113 -3.76 7.95 5.24
C THR A 113 -2.69 6.93 4.89
N ARG A 114 -2.88 5.70 5.36
CA ARG A 114 -1.97 4.59 5.02
C ARG A 114 -2.26 3.98 3.67
N PHE A 115 -3.50 4.09 3.20
CA PHE A 115 -3.97 3.52 1.96
C PHE A 115 -4.55 4.63 1.08
N TRP A 116 -4.06 4.71 -0.14
CA TRP A 116 -4.55 5.65 -1.13
C TRP A 116 -5.48 4.95 -2.12
N TYR A 117 -6.39 4.18 -1.57
CA TYR A 117 -7.43 3.45 -2.27
C TYR A 117 -8.69 4.31 -2.39
N ASP A 118 -9.23 4.42 -3.59
CA ASP A 118 -10.53 5.04 -3.82
C ASP A 118 -11.59 4.34 -2.94
N PHE A 119 -12.42 5.13 -2.28
CA PHE A 119 -13.51 4.71 -1.39
C PHE A 119 -13.11 3.98 -0.09
N HIS A 120 -11.86 3.57 0.09
CA HIS A 120 -11.41 2.85 1.28
C HIS A 120 -10.44 3.66 2.14
N GLY A 121 -9.54 4.41 1.52
CA GLY A 121 -8.55 5.22 2.24
C GLY A 121 -8.94 6.69 2.40
N TYR A 122 -9.85 7.17 1.55
CA TYR A 122 -10.38 8.53 1.58
C TYR A 122 -11.79 8.59 0.94
N PRO A 123 -12.61 9.58 1.30
CA PRO A 123 -13.94 9.73 0.72
C PRO A 123 -13.86 10.21 -0.75
N SER A 124 -14.75 9.74 -1.61
CA SER A 124 -14.92 10.31 -2.95
C SER A 124 -15.34 11.77 -2.88
N ILE A 125 -15.09 12.52 -3.96
CA ILE A 125 -15.41 13.96 -4.04
C ILE A 125 -16.90 14.24 -3.79
N GLU A 126 -17.76 13.34 -4.24
CA GLU A 126 -19.22 13.43 -4.08
C GLU A 126 -19.70 13.00 -2.68
N ASN A 127 -18.81 12.45 -1.86
CA ASN A 127 -19.17 12.00 -0.53
C ASN A 127 -19.36 13.21 0.40
N LYS A 128 -20.45 13.18 1.19
CA LYS A 128 -20.76 14.23 2.18
C LYS A 128 -19.62 14.53 3.17
N PHE A 129 -18.72 13.60 3.38
CA PHE A 129 -17.56 13.76 4.28
C PHE A 129 -16.31 14.30 3.57
N PHE A 130 -16.34 14.51 2.24
CA PHE A 130 -15.17 14.96 1.50
C PHE A 130 -14.62 16.31 2.00
N SER A 131 -15.52 17.28 2.25
CA SER A 131 -15.10 18.60 2.77
C SER A 131 -14.42 18.51 4.13
N TYR A 132 -14.93 17.64 5.01
CA TYR A 132 -14.30 17.39 6.31
C TYR A 132 -12.91 16.78 6.15
N TRP A 133 -12.79 15.75 5.31
CA TRP A 133 -11.51 15.10 5.02
C TRP A 133 -10.51 16.06 4.36
N LYS A 134 -10.96 16.87 3.40
CA LYS A 134 -10.13 17.92 2.78
C LYS A 134 -9.54 18.87 3.83
N ASN A 135 -10.36 19.38 4.74
CA ASN A 135 -9.90 20.27 5.81
C ASN A 135 -8.90 19.57 6.72
N PHE A 136 -9.15 18.30 7.07
CA PHE A 136 -8.21 17.49 7.85
C PHE A 136 -6.85 17.33 7.14
N VAL A 137 -6.83 17.06 5.84
CA VAL A 137 -5.59 16.97 5.04
C VAL A 137 -4.83 18.29 5.07
N ILE A 138 -5.52 19.41 4.82
CA ILE A 138 -4.94 20.74 4.85
C ILE A 138 -4.35 21.07 6.22
N GLU A 139 -5.08 20.79 7.29
CA GLU A 139 -4.63 20.98 8.67
C GLU A 139 -3.35 20.19 8.95
N LYS A 140 -3.30 18.92 8.59
CA LYS A 140 -2.12 18.07 8.78
C LYS A 140 -0.91 18.54 7.99
N ILE A 141 -1.11 19.03 6.79
CA ILE A 141 -0.05 19.62 5.96
C ILE A 141 0.51 20.87 6.61
N LYS A 142 -0.36 21.77 7.14
CA LYS A 142 0.04 22.97 7.87
C LYS A 142 0.80 22.64 9.15
N GLU A 143 0.21 21.81 10.02
CA GLU A 143 0.83 21.39 11.28
C GLU A 143 2.25 20.85 11.08
N ASN A 144 2.43 20.05 10.06
CA ASN A 144 3.71 19.41 9.77
C ASN A 144 4.62 20.25 8.87
N LYS A 145 4.15 21.39 8.33
CA LYS A 145 4.87 22.26 7.40
C LYS A 145 5.35 21.51 6.15
N ILE A 146 4.44 20.72 5.56
CA ILE A 146 4.74 19.93 4.37
C ILE A 146 4.56 20.81 3.14
N THR A 147 5.59 20.85 2.30
CA THR A 147 5.57 21.57 1.02
C THR A 147 5.69 20.64 -0.18
N LYS A 148 6.05 19.36 0.06
CA LYS A 148 6.34 18.37 -0.98
C LYS A 148 5.54 17.11 -0.76
N ILE A 149 4.86 16.66 -1.80
CA ILE A 149 4.14 15.41 -1.84
C ILE A 149 4.74 14.57 -2.98
N TYR A 150 5.22 13.39 -2.63
CA TYR A 150 5.72 12.43 -3.62
C TYR A 150 4.67 11.36 -3.89
N VAL A 151 4.48 11.05 -5.16
CA VAL A 151 3.53 10.03 -5.59
C VAL A 151 4.29 8.94 -6.32
N LEU A 152 4.22 7.71 -5.82
CA LEU A 152 4.80 6.52 -6.43
C LEU A 152 3.70 5.51 -6.73
N LYS A 153 3.54 5.20 -8.02
CA LYS A 153 2.62 4.15 -8.50
C LYS A 153 3.25 2.75 -8.33
N PRO A 154 2.49 1.69 -8.27
CA PRO A 154 1.04 1.65 -8.51
C PRO A 154 0.23 2.25 -7.38
N LEU A 155 -0.95 2.77 -7.76
CA LEU A 155 -1.99 3.23 -6.85
C LEU A 155 -3.30 2.61 -7.30
N HIS A 156 -4.07 2.12 -6.36
CA HIS A 156 -5.44 1.69 -6.63
C HIS A 156 -6.36 2.91 -6.62
N GLY A 157 -6.35 3.66 -7.70
CA GLY A 157 -7.18 4.83 -7.86
C GLY A 157 -6.46 6.01 -8.51
N GLU A 158 -7.25 7.03 -8.86
CA GLU A 158 -6.74 8.27 -9.44
C GLU A 158 -6.45 9.27 -8.30
N ASN A 159 -5.39 10.10 -8.47
CA ASN A 159 -5.06 11.15 -7.50
C ASN A 159 -6.00 12.37 -7.56
N LYS A 160 -7.22 12.20 -8.05
CA LYS A 160 -8.24 13.26 -8.14
C LYS A 160 -8.42 14.05 -6.83
N PRO A 161 -8.40 13.42 -5.62
CA PRO A 161 -8.56 14.19 -4.40
C PRO A 161 -7.49 15.24 -4.18
N LEU A 162 -6.22 14.98 -4.52
CA LEU A 162 -5.16 15.98 -4.39
C LEU A 162 -5.29 17.10 -5.42
N GLU A 163 -5.66 16.77 -6.65
CA GLU A 163 -5.94 17.76 -7.69
C GLU A 163 -7.11 18.65 -7.30
N ASN A 164 -8.13 18.09 -6.64
CA ASN A 164 -9.25 18.88 -6.11
C ASN A 164 -8.88 19.75 -4.91
N ILE A 165 -7.90 19.35 -4.11
CA ILE A 165 -7.43 20.14 -2.98
C ILE A 165 -6.49 21.27 -3.45
N PHE A 166 -5.55 20.95 -4.35
CA PHE A 166 -4.41 21.80 -4.69
C PHE A 166 -4.31 22.18 -6.17
N GLY A 167 -5.26 21.79 -7.03
CA GLY A 167 -5.18 21.91 -8.48
C GLY A 167 -4.88 23.31 -9.02
N HIS A 168 -5.23 24.35 -8.25
CA HIS A 168 -5.00 25.74 -8.61
C HIS A 168 -3.58 26.25 -8.31
N CYS A 169 -2.80 25.53 -7.52
CA CYS A 169 -1.50 26.02 -7.01
C CYS A 169 -0.38 24.97 -7.01
N LEU A 170 -0.69 23.72 -7.36
CA LEU A 170 0.33 22.67 -7.39
C LEU A 170 1.27 22.80 -8.61
N GLU A 171 2.55 22.56 -8.35
CA GLU A 171 3.52 22.35 -9.43
C GLU A 171 3.90 20.87 -9.47
N LYS A 172 3.79 20.25 -10.64
CA LYS A 172 4.12 18.85 -10.82
C LYS A 172 5.48 18.68 -11.50
N LYS A 173 6.40 17.97 -10.84
CA LYS A 173 7.67 17.54 -11.43
C LYS A 173 7.65 16.03 -11.63
N ILE A 174 7.66 15.60 -12.89
CA ILE A 174 7.65 14.17 -13.27
C ILE A 174 9.10 13.69 -13.32
N PHE A 175 9.38 12.56 -12.64
CA PHE A 175 10.68 11.87 -12.66
C PHE A 175 10.62 10.64 -13.58
N SER A 176 9.48 9.93 -13.59
CA SER A 176 9.19 8.82 -14.49
C SER A 176 7.67 8.69 -14.68
N THR A 177 7.23 7.73 -15.49
CA THR A 177 5.80 7.41 -15.67
C THR A 177 5.12 6.97 -14.36
N THR A 178 5.89 6.43 -13.43
CA THR A 178 5.41 5.87 -12.17
C THR A 178 5.72 6.75 -10.96
N PHE A 179 6.59 7.76 -11.10
CA PHE A 179 7.06 8.56 -9.97
C PHE A 179 7.11 10.05 -10.29
N TYR A 180 6.46 10.87 -9.46
CA TYR A 180 6.47 12.32 -9.58
C TYR A 180 6.36 13.01 -8.21
N LYS A 181 6.76 14.28 -8.19
CA LYS A 181 6.62 15.19 -7.04
C LYS A 181 5.55 16.23 -7.34
N ILE A 182 4.73 16.54 -6.35
CA ILE A 182 3.85 17.69 -6.30
C ILE A 182 4.44 18.68 -5.31
N ASP A 183 4.69 19.91 -5.75
CA ASP A 183 5.11 21.02 -4.91
C ASP A 183 3.92 21.90 -4.61
N ILE A 184 3.65 22.10 -3.32
CA ILE A 184 2.53 22.92 -2.82
C ILE A 184 3.01 24.13 -2.04
N SER A 185 4.30 24.47 -2.13
CA SER A 185 4.88 25.61 -1.41
C SER A 185 4.23 26.95 -1.77
N ARG A 186 3.67 27.05 -2.97
CA ARG A 186 2.94 28.24 -3.46
C ARG A 186 1.46 28.25 -3.10
N CYS A 187 0.96 27.18 -2.51
CA CYS A 187 -0.44 27.11 -2.08
C CYS A 187 -0.60 27.90 -0.79
N ASN A 188 -1.48 28.89 -0.81
CA ASN A 188 -1.92 29.58 0.43
C ASN A 188 -2.84 28.62 1.19
N ILE A 189 -2.24 27.74 1.94
CA ILE A 189 -2.92 26.72 2.72
C ILE A 189 -3.11 27.22 4.15
#